data_dfde85e10f8173231ff1b2a290cd3ebb
#
_entry.id   dfde85e10f8173231ff1b2a290cd3ebb
#
_cell.length_a   1.000
_cell.length_b   1.000
_cell.length_c   1.000
_cell.angle_alpha   90.00
_cell.angle_beta   90.00
_cell.angle_gamma   90.00
#
_symmetry.space_group_name_H-M   'P 1'
#
loop_
_entity.id
_entity.type
_entity.pdbx_description
1 polymer ?
#
loop_
_entity_poly.entity_id
_entity_poly.type
_entity_poly.pdbx_seq_one_letter_code
_entity_poly.pdbx_strand_id
1 'polypeptide(L)'
;MPLDRLRNPQATNRKGLAMLLNQIEVIGYLGSLLVAVSLMMKSLLRLRVINLIGSLFFTIYGILLGAIPIVVLNGLIVCIDVYYLIQMRGQRQYFTFLEVSPKSEYLRAFVDFYKNGILEITPSYTYTTEEDSLCFFVLRNMMPAGLFIAKVHGEEAHIQLDFVIPNYRDFKVARFIFEENAAFFTQRGVRRFVS
;
A
#
# COMPACT_ATOMS: atom_id res chain seq x y z
N MET A 1 16.70 65.74 26.69
CA MET A 1 15.37 65.11 26.61
C MET A 1 15.17 64.60 25.19
N PRO A 2 15.25 63.27 24.92
CA PRO A 2 15.30 62.74 23.55
C PRO A 2 13.90 62.68 22.95
N LEU A 3 13.75 63.36 21.80
CA LEU A 3 12.52 63.38 20.96
C LEU A 3 12.38 62.18 20.02
N ASP A 4 12.71 60.97 20.51
CA ASP A 4 12.77 59.77 19.68
C ASP A 4 11.56 58.82 19.90
N ARG A 5 10.40 59.33 20.32
CA ARG A 5 9.16 58.56 20.59
C ARG A 5 7.97 58.85 19.68
N LEU A 6 8.18 59.48 18.53
CA LEU A 6 7.15 59.50 17.48
C LEU A 6 7.53 58.49 16.39
N ARG A 7 7.80 57.25 16.79
CA ARG A 7 8.02 56.15 15.84
C ARG A 7 6.70 55.88 15.14
N ASN A 8 6.69 56.22 13.89
CA ASN A 8 5.62 56.19 12.92
C ASN A 8 4.79 54.85 13.08
N PRO A 9 3.53 54.89 13.58
CA PRO A 9 2.70 53.72 13.78
C PRO A 9 2.42 52.93 12.51
N GLN A 10 2.51 53.57 11.35
CA GLN A 10 2.40 52.93 10.03
C GLN A 10 3.59 52.02 9.70
N ALA A 11 4.79 52.30 10.19
CA ALA A 11 5.99 51.48 9.93
C ALA A 11 5.93 50.17 10.72
N THR A 12 5.40 50.19 11.93
CA THR A 12 5.18 48.98 12.77
C THR A 12 4.11 48.08 12.20
N ASN A 13 3.02 48.65 11.70
CA ASN A 13 1.92 47.93 11.06
C ASN A 13 2.37 47.27 9.74
N ARG A 14 3.20 47.96 8.93
CA ARG A 14 3.77 47.38 7.70
C ARG A 14 4.71 46.22 7.96
N LYS A 15 5.51 46.24 9.03
CA LYS A 15 6.39 45.11 9.40
C LYS A 15 5.58 43.92 9.89
N GLY A 16 4.54 44.13 10.68
CA GLY A 16 3.64 43.06 11.12
C GLY A 16 2.91 42.40 9.96
N LEU A 17 2.38 43.21 9.03
CA LEU A 17 1.73 42.71 7.81
C LEU A 17 2.70 41.93 6.92
N ALA A 18 3.93 42.43 6.73
CA ALA A 18 4.97 41.71 5.95
C ALA A 18 5.34 40.37 6.58
N MET A 19 5.44 40.29 7.92
CA MET A 19 5.68 39.03 8.62
C MET A 19 4.52 38.03 8.42
N LEU A 20 3.29 38.47 8.54
CA LEU A 20 2.10 37.62 8.32
C LEU A 20 2.04 37.13 6.87
N LEU A 21 2.30 37.99 5.88
CA LEU A 21 2.34 37.60 4.47
C LEU A 21 3.44 36.54 4.21
N ASN A 22 4.62 36.71 4.80
CA ASN A 22 5.71 35.76 4.66
C ASN A 22 5.34 34.37 5.28
N GLN A 23 4.64 34.34 6.40
CA GLN A 23 4.16 33.08 7.00
C GLN A 23 3.08 32.40 6.14
N ILE A 24 2.20 33.17 5.53
CA ILE A 24 1.16 32.67 4.62
C ILE A 24 1.79 32.07 3.36
N GLU A 25 2.80 32.72 2.79
CA GLU A 25 3.54 32.20 1.63
C GLU A 25 4.23 30.87 1.93
N VAL A 26 4.79 30.67 3.12
CA VAL A 26 5.40 29.40 3.55
C VAL A 26 4.38 28.27 3.51
N ILE A 27 3.15 28.50 3.97
CA ILE A 27 2.06 27.50 3.89
C ILE A 27 1.77 27.12 2.43
N GLY A 28 1.72 28.10 1.54
CA GLY A 28 1.53 27.89 0.11
C GLY A 28 2.66 27.06 -0.52
N TYR A 29 3.93 27.36 -0.21
CA TYR A 29 5.08 26.58 -0.70
C TYR A 29 5.06 25.13 -0.18
N LEU A 30 4.72 24.92 1.08
CA LEU A 30 4.58 23.57 1.64
C LEU A 30 3.47 22.78 0.94
N GLY A 31 2.33 23.40 0.68
CA GLY A 31 1.24 22.79 -0.07
C GLY A 31 1.67 22.39 -1.49
N SER A 32 2.35 23.31 -2.21
CA SER A 32 2.86 23.05 -3.56
C SER A 32 3.85 21.89 -3.58
N LEU A 33 4.78 21.84 -2.63
CA LEU A 33 5.77 20.78 -2.52
C LEU A 33 5.11 19.42 -2.26
N LEU A 34 4.12 19.38 -1.37
CA LEU A 34 3.40 18.15 -1.08
C LEU A 34 2.65 17.62 -2.30
N VAL A 35 1.99 18.50 -3.06
CA VAL A 35 1.32 18.11 -4.30
C VAL A 35 2.35 17.61 -5.33
N ALA A 36 3.48 18.29 -5.51
CA ALA A 36 4.53 17.86 -6.43
C ALA A 36 5.11 16.50 -6.05
N VAL A 37 5.39 16.26 -4.77
CA VAL A 37 5.87 14.96 -4.25
C VAL A 37 4.81 13.88 -4.44
N SER A 38 3.52 14.19 -4.30
CA SER A 38 2.44 13.22 -4.50
C SER A 38 2.44 12.63 -5.91
N LEU A 39 2.75 13.44 -6.93
CA LEU A 39 2.80 13.00 -8.33
C LEU A 39 3.93 12.02 -8.63
N MET A 40 4.98 11.97 -7.81
CA MET A 40 6.09 11.02 -7.95
C MET A 40 5.79 9.64 -7.32
N MET A 41 4.65 9.47 -6.66
CA MET A 41 4.33 8.26 -5.93
C MET A 41 3.80 7.14 -6.84
N LYS A 42 4.42 5.96 -6.78
CA LYS A 42 3.95 4.75 -7.49
C LYS A 42 2.68 4.14 -6.87
N SER A 43 2.41 4.42 -5.60
CA SER A 43 1.24 3.88 -4.88
C SER A 43 0.09 4.87 -4.90
N LEU A 44 -1.03 4.48 -5.50
CA LEU A 44 -2.23 5.30 -5.62
C LEU A 44 -2.75 5.79 -4.25
N LEU A 45 -2.70 4.94 -3.23
CA LEU A 45 -3.14 5.31 -1.87
C LEU A 45 -2.22 6.40 -1.27
N ARG A 46 -0.90 6.25 -1.38
CA ARG A 46 0.05 7.26 -0.88
C ARG A 46 -0.10 8.58 -1.62
N LEU A 47 -0.29 8.53 -2.95
CA LEU A 47 -0.57 9.70 -3.77
C LEU A 47 -1.79 10.46 -3.25
N ARG A 48 -2.90 9.77 -3.01
CA ARG A 48 -4.14 10.37 -2.50
C ARG A 48 -3.95 11.02 -1.12
N VAL A 49 -3.26 10.33 -0.19
CA VAL A 49 -3.02 10.87 1.15
C VAL A 49 -2.16 12.14 1.11
N ILE A 50 -1.07 12.13 0.35
CA ILE A 50 -0.17 13.29 0.26
C ILE A 50 -0.86 14.45 -0.47
N ASN A 51 -1.61 14.17 -1.55
CA ASN A 51 -2.37 15.18 -2.27
C ASN A 51 -3.45 15.81 -1.38
N LEU A 52 -4.18 15.00 -0.59
CA LEU A 52 -5.16 15.48 0.39
C LEU A 52 -4.53 16.47 1.38
N ILE A 53 -3.36 16.12 1.94
CA ILE A 53 -2.65 17.01 2.88
C ILE A 53 -2.25 18.31 2.18
N GLY A 54 -1.68 18.23 0.97
CA GLY A 54 -1.28 19.41 0.18
C GLY A 54 -2.47 20.33 -0.14
N SER A 55 -3.58 19.75 -0.58
CA SER A 55 -4.81 20.51 -0.91
C SER A 55 -5.43 21.14 0.33
N LEU A 56 -5.30 20.51 1.50
CA LEU A 56 -5.74 21.10 2.77
C LEU A 56 -4.93 22.37 3.10
N PHE A 57 -3.59 22.31 2.94
CA PHE A 57 -2.72 23.47 3.12
C PHE A 57 -3.07 24.60 2.14
N PHE A 58 -3.34 24.29 0.86
CA PHE A 58 -3.75 25.28 -0.13
C PHE A 58 -5.13 25.86 0.17
N THR A 59 -6.07 25.08 0.69
CA THR A 59 -7.39 25.59 1.11
C THR A 59 -7.24 26.60 2.23
N ILE A 60 -6.44 26.29 3.27
CA ILE A 60 -6.15 27.20 4.38
C ILE A 60 -5.45 28.47 3.87
N TYR A 61 -4.43 28.32 3.02
CA TYR A 61 -3.72 29.42 2.38
C TYR A 61 -4.68 30.35 1.62
N GLY A 62 -5.56 29.76 0.80
CA GLY A 62 -6.57 30.53 0.05
C GLY A 62 -7.55 31.30 0.94
N ILE A 63 -7.96 30.71 2.06
CA ILE A 63 -8.83 31.36 3.06
C ILE A 63 -8.11 32.56 3.67
N LEU A 64 -6.83 32.39 4.08
CA LEU A 64 -6.06 33.46 4.70
C LEU A 64 -5.79 34.65 3.76
N LEU A 65 -5.69 34.39 2.44
CA LEU A 65 -5.52 35.41 1.42
C LEU A 65 -6.84 35.96 0.86
N GLY A 66 -7.99 35.39 1.21
CA GLY A 66 -9.27 35.71 0.59
C GLY A 66 -9.38 35.30 -0.89
N ALA A 67 -8.55 34.37 -1.33
CA ALA A 67 -8.46 33.89 -2.72
C ALA A 67 -9.51 32.79 -2.99
N ILE A 68 -10.76 33.19 -3.23
CA ILE A 68 -11.92 32.28 -3.44
C ILE A 68 -11.63 31.19 -4.48
N PRO A 69 -11.03 31.43 -5.66
CA PRO A 69 -10.77 30.39 -6.64
C PRO A 69 -9.85 29.28 -6.09
N ILE A 70 -8.85 29.63 -5.30
CA ILE A 70 -7.91 28.66 -4.68
C ILE A 70 -8.66 27.81 -3.65
N VAL A 71 -9.52 28.42 -2.82
CA VAL A 71 -10.32 27.72 -1.81
C VAL A 71 -11.26 26.72 -2.46
N VAL A 72 -11.99 27.13 -3.50
CA VAL A 72 -12.95 26.27 -4.19
C VAL A 72 -12.25 25.09 -4.87
N LEU A 73 -11.19 25.35 -5.63
CA LEU A 73 -10.48 24.28 -6.35
C LEU A 73 -9.89 23.25 -5.38
N ASN A 74 -9.15 23.70 -4.38
CA ASN A 74 -8.49 22.79 -3.44
C ASN A 74 -9.49 22.12 -2.49
N GLY A 75 -10.58 22.79 -2.10
CA GLY A 75 -11.68 22.19 -1.36
C GLY A 75 -12.35 21.04 -2.11
N LEU A 76 -12.56 21.19 -3.42
CA LEU A 76 -13.05 20.09 -4.28
C LEU A 76 -12.06 18.92 -4.33
N ILE A 77 -10.75 19.18 -4.45
CA ILE A 77 -9.73 18.14 -4.43
C ILE A 77 -9.76 17.38 -3.10
N VAL A 78 -9.88 18.08 -1.96
CA VAL A 78 -10.03 17.46 -0.63
C VAL A 78 -11.23 16.51 -0.60
N CYS A 79 -12.39 16.96 -1.08
CA CYS A 79 -13.60 16.12 -1.11
C CYS A 79 -13.40 14.87 -2.00
N ILE A 80 -12.81 15.04 -3.17
CA ILE A 80 -12.51 13.93 -4.10
C ILE A 80 -11.54 12.94 -3.48
N ASP A 81 -10.45 13.40 -2.88
CA ASP A 81 -9.45 12.53 -2.27
C ASP A 81 -10.01 11.77 -1.06
N VAL A 82 -10.81 12.42 -0.21
CA VAL A 82 -11.52 11.75 0.89
C VAL A 82 -12.46 10.67 0.37
N TYR A 83 -13.27 10.97 -0.66
CA TYR A 83 -14.17 9.98 -1.28
C TYR A 83 -13.40 8.74 -1.76
N TYR A 84 -12.32 8.92 -2.52
CA TYR A 84 -11.52 7.80 -3.01
C TYR A 84 -10.79 7.03 -1.91
N LEU A 85 -10.30 7.71 -0.87
CA LEU A 85 -9.67 7.04 0.27
C LEU A 85 -10.65 6.15 1.03
N ILE A 86 -11.90 6.60 1.21
CA ILE A 86 -12.96 5.78 1.82
C ILE A 86 -13.26 4.57 0.93
N GLN A 87 -13.40 4.77 -0.38
CA GLN A 87 -13.66 3.70 -1.34
C GLN A 87 -12.53 2.66 -1.36
N MET A 88 -11.28 3.10 -1.34
CA MET A 88 -10.11 2.21 -1.32
C MET A 88 -10.00 1.40 -0.03
N ARG A 89 -10.42 1.93 1.12
CA ARG A 89 -10.48 1.20 2.39
C ARG A 89 -11.55 0.11 2.42
N GLY A 90 -12.64 0.33 1.69
CA GLY A 90 -13.79 -0.59 1.67
C GLY A 90 -13.62 -1.81 0.78
N GLN A 91 -12.60 -1.89 -0.05
CA GLN A 91 -12.38 -3.06 -0.93
C GLN A 91 -11.98 -4.27 -0.10
N ARG A 92 -12.96 -5.16 0.14
CA ARG A 92 -12.70 -6.50 0.70
C ARG A 92 -11.84 -7.26 -0.31
N GLN A 93 -10.68 -7.70 0.13
CA GLN A 93 -9.81 -8.55 -0.67
C GLN A 93 -10.41 -9.95 -0.69
N TYR A 94 -10.67 -10.44 -1.89
CA TYR A 94 -11.13 -11.80 -2.08
C TYR A 94 -9.94 -12.73 -2.24
N PHE A 95 -9.87 -13.73 -1.37
CA PHE A 95 -8.86 -14.78 -1.46
C PHE A 95 -9.52 -16.10 -1.86
N THR A 96 -8.81 -16.89 -2.66
CA THR A 96 -9.23 -18.25 -3.00
C THR A 96 -8.03 -19.12 -3.33
N PHE A 97 -8.20 -20.45 -3.20
CA PHE A 97 -7.21 -21.41 -3.67
C PHE A 97 -7.47 -21.76 -5.14
N LEU A 98 -6.40 -21.88 -5.90
CA LEU A 98 -6.39 -22.48 -7.23
C LEU A 98 -5.44 -23.67 -7.17
N GLU A 99 -6.01 -24.87 -7.03
CA GLU A 99 -5.24 -26.10 -7.10
C GLU A 99 -4.77 -26.33 -8.54
N VAL A 100 -3.52 -26.72 -8.68
CA VAL A 100 -2.89 -26.93 -9.98
C VAL A 100 -2.11 -28.23 -9.98
N SER A 101 -2.07 -28.90 -11.12
CA SER A 101 -1.22 -30.06 -11.29
C SER A 101 0.26 -29.72 -11.16
N PRO A 102 1.09 -30.55 -10.48
CA PRO A 102 2.55 -30.40 -10.46
C PRO A 102 3.19 -30.33 -11.85
N LYS A 103 2.51 -30.87 -12.88
CA LYS A 103 2.96 -30.85 -14.28
C LYS A 103 2.47 -29.62 -15.05
N SER A 104 1.77 -28.69 -14.42
CA SER A 104 1.22 -27.49 -15.06
C SER A 104 2.34 -26.62 -15.62
N GLU A 105 2.23 -26.26 -16.91
CA GLU A 105 3.17 -25.31 -17.53
C GLU A 105 3.15 -23.94 -16.86
N TYR A 106 1.98 -23.49 -16.37
CA TYR A 106 1.88 -22.24 -15.65
C TYR A 106 2.64 -22.27 -14.31
N LEU A 107 2.53 -23.39 -13.58
CA LEU A 107 3.28 -23.58 -12.35
C LEU A 107 4.79 -23.53 -12.60
N ARG A 108 5.25 -24.24 -13.65
CA ARG A 108 6.65 -24.22 -14.05
C ARG A 108 7.13 -22.83 -14.43
N ALA A 109 6.38 -22.13 -15.28
CA ALA A 109 6.72 -20.77 -15.69
C ALA A 109 6.76 -19.81 -14.50
N PHE A 110 5.85 -19.96 -13.54
CA PHE A 110 5.84 -19.17 -12.30
C PHE A 110 7.09 -19.42 -11.45
N VAL A 111 7.45 -20.68 -11.23
CA VAL A 111 8.65 -21.04 -10.45
C VAL A 111 9.91 -20.54 -11.15
N ASP A 112 10.02 -20.68 -12.46
CA ASP A 112 11.15 -20.19 -13.23
C ASP A 112 11.26 -18.66 -13.18
N PHE A 113 10.14 -17.95 -13.26
CA PHE A 113 10.11 -16.48 -13.18
C PHE A 113 10.55 -15.95 -11.80
N TYR A 114 10.09 -16.61 -10.72
CA TYR A 114 10.41 -16.19 -9.34
C TYR A 114 11.59 -16.96 -8.73
N LYS A 115 12.36 -17.70 -9.54
CA LYS A 115 13.45 -18.59 -9.08
C LYS A 115 14.39 -17.93 -8.07
N ASN A 116 14.87 -16.74 -8.37
CA ASN A 116 15.80 -16.02 -7.47
C ASN A 116 15.17 -15.70 -6.13
N GLY A 117 13.92 -15.22 -6.13
CA GLY A 117 13.18 -14.90 -4.89
C GLY A 117 12.79 -16.15 -4.09
N ILE A 118 12.57 -17.28 -4.75
CA ILE A 118 12.30 -18.58 -4.11
C ILE A 118 13.57 -19.10 -3.45
N LEU A 119 14.70 -19.10 -4.14
CA LEU A 119 15.99 -19.57 -3.63
C LEU A 119 16.54 -18.68 -2.50
N GLU A 120 16.15 -17.41 -2.45
CA GLU A 120 16.47 -16.52 -1.33
C GLU A 120 15.81 -16.97 -0.02
N ILE A 121 14.58 -17.52 -0.10
CA ILE A 121 13.79 -17.96 1.07
C ILE A 121 14.06 -19.44 1.36
N THR A 122 14.12 -20.25 0.31
CA THR A 122 14.32 -21.71 0.41
C THR A 122 15.47 -22.12 -0.51
N PRO A 123 16.73 -22.01 -0.06
CA PRO A 123 17.91 -22.26 -0.91
C PRO A 123 18.01 -23.69 -1.45
N SER A 124 17.44 -24.65 -0.73
CA SER A 124 17.43 -26.07 -1.11
C SER A 124 16.28 -26.47 -2.03
N TYR A 125 15.40 -25.51 -2.40
CA TYR A 125 14.22 -25.84 -3.21
C TYR A 125 14.62 -26.28 -4.62
N THR A 126 14.12 -27.44 -5.00
CA THR A 126 14.22 -27.96 -6.37
C THR A 126 12.83 -28.30 -6.86
N TYR A 127 12.43 -27.73 -7.99
CA TYR A 127 11.13 -28.03 -8.58
C TYR A 127 11.06 -29.48 -9.04
N THR A 128 10.08 -30.20 -8.51
CA THR A 128 9.80 -31.60 -8.89
C THR A 128 8.37 -31.71 -9.42
N THR A 129 8.16 -32.62 -10.38
CA THR A 129 6.85 -32.87 -11.00
C THR A 129 6.18 -34.11 -10.43
N GLU A 130 6.46 -34.45 -9.16
CA GLU A 130 5.88 -35.62 -8.49
C GLU A 130 4.36 -35.43 -8.32
N GLU A 131 3.62 -36.49 -8.67
CA GLU A 131 2.15 -36.45 -8.69
C GLU A 131 1.53 -36.38 -7.29
N ASP A 132 2.26 -36.79 -6.25
CA ASP A 132 1.80 -36.79 -4.85
C ASP A 132 1.94 -35.43 -4.16
N SER A 133 2.34 -34.39 -4.90
CA SER A 133 2.50 -33.05 -4.35
C SER A 133 1.20 -32.25 -4.45
N LEU A 134 0.76 -31.71 -3.30
CA LEU A 134 -0.32 -30.74 -3.22
C LEU A 134 0.21 -29.36 -3.64
N CYS A 135 -0.21 -28.90 -4.81
CA CYS A 135 0.22 -27.62 -5.37
C CYS A 135 -0.98 -26.69 -5.53
N PHE A 136 -0.92 -25.51 -4.94
CA PHE A 136 -1.96 -24.52 -5.17
C PHE A 136 -1.42 -23.08 -5.13
N PHE A 137 -1.99 -22.23 -5.97
CA PHE A 137 -1.83 -20.80 -5.85
C PHE A 137 -2.85 -20.23 -4.87
N VAL A 138 -2.39 -19.28 -4.06
CA VAL A 138 -3.29 -18.38 -3.34
C VAL A 138 -3.55 -17.19 -4.25
N LEU A 139 -4.80 -17.06 -4.69
CA LEU A 139 -5.23 -15.92 -5.50
C LEU A 139 -5.77 -14.83 -4.59
N ARG A 140 -5.38 -13.59 -4.87
CA ARG A 140 -5.93 -12.37 -4.25
C ARG A 140 -6.56 -11.52 -5.34
N ASN A 141 -7.89 -11.34 -5.27
CA ASN A 141 -8.67 -10.72 -6.35
C ASN A 141 -8.41 -11.38 -7.71
N MET A 142 -8.36 -12.72 -7.75
CA MET A 142 -8.07 -13.56 -8.92
C MET A 142 -6.65 -13.42 -9.50
N MET A 143 -5.75 -12.68 -8.83
CA MET A 143 -4.34 -12.60 -9.21
C MET A 143 -3.48 -13.49 -8.30
N PRO A 144 -2.51 -14.26 -8.82
CA PRO A 144 -1.60 -15.04 -8.01
C PRO A 144 -0.87 -14.16 -7.01
N ALA A 145 -1.03 -14.44 -5.72
CA ALA A 145 -0.37 -13.73 -4.63
C ALA A 145 0.69 -14.60 -3.95
N GLY A 146 0.50 -15.93 -3.97
CA GLY A 146 1.45 -16.90 -3.41
C GLY A 146 1.32 -18.27 -4.05
N LEU A 147 2.34 -19.08 -3.85
CA LEU A 147 2.41 -20.48 -4.26
C LEU A 147 2.76 -21.34 -3.05
N PHE A 148 1.96 -22.37 -2.82
CA PHE A 148 2.18 -23.35 -1.76
C PHE A 148 2.34 -24.73 -2.38
N ILE A 149 3.41 -25.44 -2.00
CA ILE A 149 3.66 -26.83 -2.42
C ILE A 149 4.01 -27.64 -1.18
N ALA A 150 3.31 -28.75 -1.00
CA ALA A 150 3.57 -29.68 0.08
C ALA A 150 3.42 -31.12 -0.39
N LYS A 151 4.19 -32.04 0.19
CA LYS A 151 3.99 -33.49 0.07
C LYS A 151 3.16 -33.99 1.23
N VAL A 152 2.11 -34.75 0.94
CA VAL A 152 1.23 -35.31 1.97
C VAL A 152 1.64 -36.74 2.25
N HIS A 153 2.02 -37.03 3.50
CA HIS A 153 2.35 -38.36 4.00
C HIS A 153 1.44 -38.69 5.19
N GLY A 154 0.39 -39.46 4.92
CA GLY A 154 -0.61 -39.76 5.95
C GLY A 154 -1.35 -38.52 6.44
N GLU A 155 -1.22 -38.19 7.71
CA GLU A 155 -1.84 -36.99 8.32
C GLU A 155 -0.91 -35.76 8.33
N GLU A 156 0.31 -35.87 7.81
CA GLU A 156 1.31 -34.79 7.81
C GLU A 156 1.53 -34.26 6.40
N ALA A 157 1.58 -32.92 6.28
CA ALA A 157 1.97 -32.21 5.05
C ALA A 157 3.36 -31.61 5.24
N HIS A 158 4.33 -32.12 4.50
CA HIS A 158 5.70 -31.60 4.47
C HIS A 158 5.77 -30.43 3.49
N ILE A 159 5.92 -29.23 4.02
CA ILE A 159 5.99 -28.00 3.21
C ILE A 159 7.31 -28.00 2.42
N GLN A 160 7.22 -28.00 1.11
CA GLN A 160 8.36 -27.89 0.21
C GLN A 160 8.63 -26.45 -0.22
N LEU A 161 7.54 -25.70 -0.41
CA LEU A 161 7.58 -24.30 -0.77
C LEU A 161 6.37 -23.54 -0.21
N ASP A 162 6.63 -22.46 0.51
CA ASP A 162 5.66 -21.43 0.85
C ASP A 162 6.22 -20.09 0.37
N PHE A 163 5.81 -19.68 -0.84
CA PHE A 163 6.32 -18.49 -1.48
C PHE A 163 5.21 -17.47 -1.69
N VAL A 164 5.40 -16.27 -1.14
CA VAL A 164 4.53 -15.12 -1.36
C VAL A 164 5.26 -14.09 -2.21
N ILE A 165 4.59 -13.64 -3.29
CA ILE A 165 5.12 -12.59 -4.17
C ILE A 165 5.42 -11.34 -3.35
N PRO A 166 6.58 -10.64 -3.54
CA PRO A 166 7.02 -9.52 -2.72
C PRO A 166 5.96 -8.43 -2.49
N ASN A 167 5.16 -8.12 -3.50
CA ASN A 167 4.10 -7.11 -3.42
C ASN A 167 2.89 -7.50 -2.54
N TYR A 168 2.79 -8.78 -2.16
CA TYR A 168 1.69 -9.35 -1.38
C TYR A 168 2.13 -9.87 0.00
N ARG A 169 3.35 -9.57 0.45
CA ARG A 169 3.91 -9.97 1.77
C ARG A 169 3.35 -9.10 2.91
N ASP A 170 2.03 -9.16 3.11
CA ASP A 170 1.31 -8.42 4.16
C ASP A 170 0.68 -9.33 5.23
N PHE A 171 1.18 -10.55 5.38
CA PHE A 171 0.67 -11.62 6.27
C PHE A 171 -0.75 -12.12 5.97
N LYS A 172 -1.50 -11.48 5.08
CA LYS A 172 -2.89 -11.88 4.78
C LYS A 172 -2.96 -13.20 4.03
N VAL A 173 -1.95 -13.49 3.19
CA VAL A 173 -1.85 -14.76 2.47
C VAL A 173 -1.66 -15.91 3.46
N ALA A 174 -0.71 -15.80 4.38
CA ALA A 174 -0.45 -16.81 5.40
C ALA A 174 -1.67 -17.02 6.32
N ARG A 175 -2.29 -15.94 6.75
CA ARG A 175 -3.52 -15.99 7.55
C ARG A 175 -4.65 -16.69 6.82
N PHE A 176 -4.86 -16.41 5.54
CA PHE A 176 -5.85 -17.07 4.70
C PHE A 176 -5.58 -18.57 4.60
N ILE A 177 -4.31 -18.99 4.41
CA ILE A 177 -3.94 -20.41 4.31
C ILE A 177 -4.19 -21.13 5.64
N PHE A 178 -3.62 -20.63 6.72
CA PHE A 178 -3.49 -21.40 7.97
C PHE A 178 -4.62 -21.15 8.97
N GLU A 179 -5.24 -19.97 8.99
CA GLU A 179 -6.30 -19.64 9.93
C GLU A 179 -7.70 -19.76 9.32
N GLU A 180 -7.92 -19.15 8.14
CA GLU A 180 -9.28 -19.05 7.56
C GLU A 180 -9.68 -20.33 6.81
N ASN A 181 -8.73 -21.12 6.30
CA ASN A 181 -8.96 -22.28 5.46
C ASN A 181 -8.33 -23.58 5.99
N ALA A 182 -8.17 -23.72 7.30
CA ALA A 182 -7.71 -24.97 7.90
C ALA A 182 -8.57 -26.19 7.49
N ALA A 183 -9.86 -25.99 7.25
CA ALA A 183 -10.78 -27.01 6.77
C ALA A 183 -10.39 -27.59 5.40
N PHE A 184 -9.78 -26.80 4.51
CA PHE A 184 -9.28 -27.25 3.20
C PHE A 184 -8.26 -28.39 3.34
N PHE A 185 -7.39 -28.29 4.31
CA PHE A 185 -6.36 -29.27 4.59
C PHE A 185 -6.91 -30.49 5.37
N THR A 186 -7.77 -30.22 6.35
CA THR A 186 -8.41 -31.28 7.15
C THR A 186 -9.27 -32.20 6.28
N GLN A 187 -9.99 -31.66 5.29
CA GLN A 187 -10.77 -32.46 4.32
C GLN A 187 -9.91 -33.40 3.46
N ARG A 188 -8.60 -33.04 3.30
CA ARG A 188 -7.61 -33.86 2.60
C ARG A 188 -6.80 -34.79 3.53
N GLY A 189 -7.22 -34.89 4.78
CA GLY A 189 -6.60 -35.76 5.77
C GLY A 189 -5.36 -35.11 6.46
N VAL A 190 -4.99 -33.88 6.12
CA VAL A 190 -3.84 -33.21 6.74
C VAL A 190 -4.23 -32.64 8.11
N ARG A 191 -3.50 -33.05 9.14
CA ARG A 191 -3.66 -32.55 10.50
C ARG A 191 -2.46 -31.76 11.01
N ARG A 192 -1.31 -31.94 10.38
CA ARG A 192 -0.08 -31.32 10.81
C ARG A 192 0.76 -30.85 9.62
N PHE A 193 1.36 -29.67 9.76
CA PHE A 193 2.37 -29.17 8.84
C PHE A 193 3.77 -29.36 9.43
N VAL A 194 4.70 -29.82 8.59
CA VAL A 194 6.10 -30.03 8.92
C VAL A 194 6.92 -29.24 7.88
N SER A 195 7.92 -28.48 8.32
CA SER A 195 8.84 -27.72 7.47
C SER A 195 10.27 -28.23 7.64
#